data_7cb3b516787d8e6906bb3be2ba17fa0e
#
_entry.id   7cb3b516787d8e6906bb3be2ba17fa0e
#
_cell.length_a   1.000
_cell.length_b   1.000
_cell.length_c   1.000
_cell.angle_alpha   90.00
_cell.angle_beta   90.00
_cell.angle_gamma   90.00
#
_symmetry.space_group_name_H-M   'P 1'
#
loop_
_entity.id
_entity.type
_entity.pdbx_description
1 polymer ?
#
loop_
_entity_poly.entity_id
_entity_poly.type
_entity_poly.pdbx_seq_one_letter_code
_entity_poly.pdbx_strand_id
1 'polypeptide(L)'
;NRSEFNDAREIFEIRKVSIAVGMQETFIRKICGRKKKLSPEDVLNLLEQDCYRETVVPRSKVLGFLKEQEAKNKDSSEEYDLESINLIHGHVLDSLSRIPRGSVKCVVTSTPYWGLRIYKDPFFSIWSDGEECPYGHEQTPEGFLRHTTEVLAALYDDLADDGSIWWNVMDSFNTRTQIRGNAAEALRAMQGKDQRAWGDHECRRYSAGHSFLKDGEQCLIPMKIAERASQIGYYVKSVITWAKTGSLPEPQESRVSRNLEYVIHLTKERTPYFNKDVYRSLPASLGGRNNGSETDKLSDVWVLSTSSGRDGHGAQFPIALPARCIALSTKENDLVLDPFVGAGNTGVAAKALGRKFVGIDVSREYLQTAERRINETASPEISIALTSSKNLQPETKELPL
;
A
#
# COMPACT_ATOMS: atom_id res chain seq x y z
N ASN A 1 22.02 26.28 -3.64
CA ASN A 1 21.78 27.73 -3.45
C ASN A 1 21.39 28.02 -2.00
N ARG A 2 22.41 28.42 -1.18
CA ARG A 2 22.18 28.78 0.23
C ARG A 2 21.37 30.07 0.42
N SER A 3 21.15 30.85 -0.63
CA SER A 3 20.52 32.18 -0.56
C SER A 3 18.99 32.18 -0.48
N GLU A 4 18.31 31.05 -0.74
CA GLU A 4 16.85 30.93 -0.70
C GLU A 4 16.31 30.54 0.70
N PHE A 5 17.19 30.37 1.70
CA PHE A 5 16.82 29.80 3.01
C PHE A 5 16.91 30.79 4.17
N ASN A 6 16.79 32.07 3.92
CA ASN A 6 16.91 33.09 4.97
C ASN A 6 15.65 33.31 5.83
N ASP A 7 14.62 32.42 5.73
CA ASP A 7 13.52 32.50 6.67
C ASP A 7 13.77 31.61 7.90
N ALA A 8 14.48 32.17 8.87
CA ALA A 8 14.85 31.54 10.15
C ALA A 8 13.65 31.11 11.02
N ARG A 9 12.41 31.21 10.50
CA ARG A 9 11.16 30.89 11.16
C ARG A 9 10.57 29.53 10.78
N GLU A 10 11.05 28.85 9.74
CA GLU A 10 10.56 27.54 9.37
C GLU A 10 11.14 26.49 10.32
N ILE A 11 10.25 25.77 10.99
CA ILE A 11 10.62 24.75 11.97
C ILE A 11 9.75 23.52 11.70
N PHE A 12 10.39 22.36 11.51
CA PHE A 12 9.73 21.10 11.14
C PHE A 12 9.67 20.15 12.33
N GLU A 13 8.57 19.44 12.47
CA GLU A 13 8.44 18.39 13.46
C GLU A 13 9.41 17.24 13.18
N ILE A 14 10.07 16.72 14.24
CA ILE A 14 11.09 15.69 14.10
C ILE A 14 10.54 14.41 13.43
N ARG A 15 9.26 14.07 13.66
CA ARG A 15 8.62 12.92 13.02
C ARG A 15 8.55 13.08 11.49
N LYS A 16 8.13 14.24 11.00
CA LYS A 16 8.07 14.55 9.58
C LYS A 16 9.45 14.54 8.94
N VAL A 17 10.45 15.11 9.63
CA VAL A 17 11.84 15.05 9.18
C VAL A 17 12.34 13.61 9.12
N SER A 18 12.08 12.80 10.14
CA SER A 18 12.43 11.38 10.18
C SER A 18 11.93 10.62 8.94
N ILE A 19 10.66 10.84 8.57
CA ILE A 19 10.06 10.26 7.37
C ILE A 19 10.77 10.74 6.10
N ALA A 20 10.99 12.05 5.97
CA ALA A 20 11.57 12.65 4.77
C ALA A 20 13.05 12.30 4.53
N VAL A 21 13.83 12.12 5.62
CA VAL A 21 15.28 11.82 5.53
C VAL A 21 15.60 10.33 5.70
N GLY A 22 14.62 9.49 6.02
CA GLY A 22 14.81 8.05 6.22
C GLY A 22 15.72 7.69 7.39
N MET A 23 15.61 8.45 8.50
CA MET A 23 16.38 8.21 9.72
C MET A 23 15.47 8.12 10.94
N GLN A 24 15.81 7.25 11.87
CA GLN A 24 15.07 7.14 13.13
C GLN A 24 15.20 8.43 13.98
N GLU A 25 14.11 8.84 14.62
CA GLU A 25 14.10 10.03 15.48
C GLU A 25 15.19 10.02 16.56
N THR A 26 15.42 8.85 17.16
CA THR A 26 16.49 8.68 18.18
C THR A 26 17.87 9.00 17.63
N PHE A 27 18.12 8.69 16.36
CA PHE A 27 19.36 8.99 15.68
C PHE A 27 19.45 10.47 15.30
N ILE A 28 18.37 11.06 14.79
CA ILE A 28 18.29 12.50 14.52
C ILE A 28 18.59 13.32 15.79
N ARG A 29 18.04 12.90 16.96
CA ARG A 29 18.30 13.53 18.25
C ARG A 29 19.76 13.44 18.72
N LYS A 30 20.51 12.44 18.26
CA LYS A 30 21.96 12.36 18.53
C LYS A 30 22.75 13.37 17.70
N ILE A 31 22.32 13.65 16.48
CA ILE A 31 23.00 14.59 15.56
C ILE A 31 22.61 16.04 15.89
N CYS A 32 21.30 16.32 15.98
CA CYS A 32 20.76 17.67 16.10
C CYS A 32 20.49 18.10 17.56
N GLY A 33 20.82 17.26 18.55
CA GLY A 33 20.48 17.47 19.94
C GLY A 33 19.00 17.10 20.25
N ARG A 34 18.58 17.26 21.53
CA ARG A 34 17.23 16.91 22.00
C ARG A 34 16.17 17.95 21.58
N LYS A 35 16.25 18.50 20.38
CA LYS A 35 15.26 19.43 19.85
C LYS A 35 13.95 18.68 19.57
N LYS A 36 12.81 19.35 19.80
CA LYS A 36 11.48 18.83 19.41
C LYS A 36 11.16 19.16 17.95
N LYS A 37 11.68 20.27 17.45
CA LYS A 37 11.51 20.78 16.10
C LYS A 37 12.89 21.12 15.50
N LEU A 38 13.04 20.96 14.21
CA LEU A 38 14.30 21.12 13.47
C LEU A 38 14.19 22.29 12.48
N SER A 39 15.26 23.04 12.34
CA SER A 39 15.36 24.10 11.33
C SER A 39 15.71 23.53 9.95
N PRO A 40 15.55 24.30 8.86
CA PRO A 40 16.03 23.90 7.53
C PRO A 40 17.52 23.57 7.52
N GLU A 41 18.35 24.26 8.32
CA GLU A 41 19.78 23.99 8.44
C GLU A 41 20.05 22.62 9.09
N ASP A 42 19.29 22.28 10.15
CA ASP A 42 19.36 20.94 10.76
C ASP A 42 19.03 19.86 9.71
N VAL A 43 17.99 20.08 8.89
CA VAL A 43 17.60 19.14 7.83
C VAL A 43 18.68 19.00 6.77
N LEU A 44 19.29 20.09 6.30
CA LEU A 44 20.39 20.05 5.34
C LEU A 44 21.57 19.25 5.89
N ASN A 45 21.92 19.46 7.17
CA ASN A 45 22.97 18.70 7.84
C ASN A 45 22.66 17.18 7.89
N LEU A 46 21.39 16.81 8.12
CA LEU A 46 20.97 15.40 8.07
C LEU A 46 21.09 14.80 6.68
N LEU A 47 20.81 15.57 5.62
CA LEU A 47 20.94 15.10 4.25
C LEU A 47 22.40 14.84 3.83
N GLU A 48 23.38 15.43 4.53
CA GLU A 48 24.82 15.23 4.29
C GLU A 48 25.37 13.98 5.01
N GLN A 49 24.58 13.36 5.92
CA GLN A 49 25.05 12.18 6.65
C GLN A 49 25.11 10.94 5.75
N ASP A 50 26.10 10.08 5.97
CA ASP A 50 26.25 8.81 5.25
C ASP A 50 25.07 7.84 5.45
N CYS A 51 24.33 8.00 6.55
CA CYS A 51 23.17 7.21 6.89
C CYS A 51 21.86 7.71 6.28
N TYR A 52 21.87 8.82 5.52
CA TYR A 52 20.71 9.29 4.77
C TYR A 52 20.23 8.21 3.80
N ARG A 53 18.93 8.01 3.78
CA ARG A 53 18.26 7.10 2.83
C ARG A 53 17.04 7.78 2.25
N GLU A 54 16.94 7.80 0.94
CA GLU A 54 15.77 8.30 0.25
C GLU A 54 14.56 7.39 0.53
N THR A 55 13.48 7.96 1.06
CA THR A 55 12.25 7.23 1.42
C THR A 55 11.04 7.70 0.61
N VAL A 56 10.41 8.83 1.01
CA VAL A 56 9.19 9.35 0.39
C VAL A 56 9.52 10.26 -0.79
N VAL A 57 10.52 11.11 -0.67
CA VAL A 57 10.86 12.09 -1.70
C VAL A 57 12.35 12.04 -2.07
N PRO A 58 12.72 12.45 -3.30
CA PRO A 58 14.12 12.63 -3.67
C PRO A 58 14.82 13.68 -2.76
N ARG A 59 16.12 13.49 -2.53
CA ARG A 59 16.94 14.40 -1.70
C ARG A 59 16.71 15.88 -1.99
N SER A 60 16.59 16.25 -3.26
CA SER A 60 16.40 17.63 -3.70
C SER A 60 15.02 18.21 -3.34
N LYS A 61 14.03 17.37 -3.02
CA LYS A 61 12.66 17.78 -2.70
C LYS A 61 12.31 17.74 -1.21
N VAL A 62 13.23 17.28 -0.34
CA VAL A 62 12.95 17.07 1.10
C VAL A 62 12.43 18.34 1.79
N LEU A 63 13.03 19.49 1.57
CA LEU A 63 12.58 20.73 2.20
C LEU A 63 11.23 21.21 1.67
N GLY A 64 10.96 21.07 0.36
CA GLY A 64 9.66 21.37 -0.23
C GLY A 64 8.56 20.48 0.38
N PHE A 65 8.80 19.19 0.44
CA PHE A 65 7.91 18.23 1.08
C PHE A 65 7.57 18.60 2.54
N LEU A 66 8.57 18.96 3.34
CA LEU A 66 8.35 19.35 4.74
C LEU A 66 7.50 20.61 4.87
N LYS A 67 7.70 21.61 3.99
CA LYS A 67 6.88 22.82 3.95
C LYS A 67 5.42 22.52 3.62
N GLU A 68 5.17 21.66 2.64
CA GLU A 68 3.83 21.22 2.26
C GLU A 68 3.13 20.46 3.39
N GLN A 69 3.87 19.57 4.09
CA GLN A 69 3.34 18.84 5.24
C GLN A 69 2.97 19.75 6.42
N GLU A 70 3.73 20.83 6.67
CA GLU A 70 3.37 21.82 7.68
C GLU A 70 2.15 22.66 7.28
N ALA A 71 1.97 22.94 5.98
CA ALA A 71 0.80 23.66 5.48
C ALA A 71 -0.49 22.82 5.62
N LYS A 72 -0.44 21.53 5.25
CA LYS A 72 -1.59 20.60 5.34
C LYS A 72 -2.10 20.40 6.77
N ASN A 73 -1.26 20.51 7.80
CA ASN A 73 -1.69 20.41 9.21
C ASN A 73 -2.64 21.52 9.68
N LYS A 74 -2.84 22.58 8.89
CA LYS A 74 -3.71 23.72 9.23
C LYS A 74 -5.15 23.53 8.74
N ASP A 75 -5.38 22.61 7.80
CA ASP A 75 -6.71 22.30 7.26
C ASP A 75 -7.27 21.06 7.99
N SER A 76 -8.02 21.28 9.08
CA SER A 76 -8.77 20.21 9.75
C SER A 76 -9.99 19.83 8.91
N SER A 77 -9.90 18.78 8.10
CA SER A 77 -11.07 18.11 7.54
C SER A 77 -11.84 17.38 8.65
N GLU A 78 -13.19 17.38 8.59
CA GLU A 78 -14.01 16.59 9.50
C GLU A 78 -13.62 15.12 9.42
N GLU A 79 -13.42 14.47 10.58
CA GLU A 79 -13.14 13.05 10.68
C GLU A 79 -14.36 12.21 10.27
N TYR A 80 -14.10 10.98 9.75
CA TYR A 80 -15.17 10.03 9.44
C TYR A 80 -15.76 9.44 10.71
N ASP A 81 -17.09 9.23 10.71
CA ASP A 81 -17.74 8.38 11.70
C ASP A 81 -17.48 6.91 11.34
N LEU A 82 -16.75 6.19 12.18
CA LEU A 82 -16.29 4.82 11.96
C LEU A 82 -17.07 3.76 12.76
N GLU A 83 -18.28 4.07 13.21
CA GLU A 83 -19.08 3.14 14.01
C GLU A 83 -19.65 1.95 13.21
N SER A 84 -19.60 2.02 11.88
CA SER A 84 -20.11 1.00 10.98
C SER A 84 -19.08 0.58 9.92
N ILE A 85 -19.48 -0.28 8.98
CA ILE A 85 -18.71 -0.57 7.77
C ILE A 85 -18.83 0.62 6.83
N ASN A 86 -17.71 1.24 6.50
CA ASN A 86 -17.62 2.39 5.62
C ASN A 86 -16.85 2.06 4.35
N LEU A 87 -17.42 2.42 3.19
CA LEU A 87 -16.74 2.37 1.89
C LEU A 87 -16.58 3.78 1.36
N ILE A 88 -15.32 4.21 1.21
CA ILE A 88 -14.95 5.59 0.89
C ILE A 88 -14.48 5.65 -0.56
N HIS A 89 -15.17 6.43 -1.37
CA HIS A 89 -14.73 6.75 -2.72
C HIS A 89 -13.76 7.93 -2.68
N GLY A 90 -12.47 7.68 -2.93
CA GLY A 90 -11.47 8.72 -2.85
C GLY A 90 -10.03 8.24 -3.08
N HIS A 91 -9.13 9.21 -3.26
CA HIS A 91 -7.70 8.94 -3.24
C HIS A 91 -7.26 8.54 -1.83
N VAL A 92 -6.32 7.60 -1.75
CA VAL A 92 -5.88 7.01 -0.48
C VAL A 92 -5.38 8.07 0.50
N LEU A 93 -4.51 8.99 0.09
CA LEU A 93 -3.92 9.99 0.98
C LEU A 93 -4.97 11.00 1.50
N ASP A 94 -5.90 11.44 0.63
CA ASP A 94 -6.96 12.36 1.01
C ASP A 94 -7.95 11.70 1.98
N SER A 95 -8.25 10.42 1.76
CA SER A 95 -9.16 9.66 2.61
C SER A 95 -8.54 9.34 3.97
N LEU A 96 -7.25 8.97 4.00
CA LEU A 96 -6.52 8.71 5.25
C LEU A 96 -6.44 9.95 6.14
N SER A 97 -6.31 11.15 5.57
CA SER A 97 -6.26 12.41 6.36
C SER A 97 -7.48 12.64 7.25
N ARG A 98 -8.58 11.91 7.02
CA ARG A 98 -9.85 11.99 7.75
C ARG A 98 -10.13 10.77 8.63
N ILE A 99 -9.21 9.81 8.68
CA ILE A 99 -9.28 8.68 9.63
C ILE A 99 -8.80 9.19 11.00
N PRO A 100 -9.54 8.95 12.08
CA PRO A 100 -9.10 9.35 13.42
C PRO A 100 -7.77 8.68 13.79
N ARG A 101 -6.84 9.48 14.32
CA ARG A 101 -5.50 8.98 14.70
C ARG A 101 -5.59 7.86 15.74
N GLY A 102 -4.80 6.81 15.53
CA GLY A 102 -4.72 5.67 16.46
C GLY A 102 -5.97 4.80 16.50
N SER A 103 -6.95 5.01 15.61
CA SER A 103 -8.21 4.26 15.61
C SER A 103 -8.12 2.90 14.92
N VAL A 104 -7.21 2.73 13.97
CA VAL A 104 -7.10 1.53 13.13
C VAL A 104 -6.30 0.47 13.86
N LYS A 105 -6.90 -0.68 14.12
CA LYS A 105 -6.21 -1.81 14.76
C LYS A 105 -5.46 -2.69 13.77
N CYS A 106 -6.00 -2.86 12.58
CA CYS A 106 -5.41 -3.69 11.55
C CYS A 106 -5.60 -3.09 10.17
N VAL A 107 -4.52 -2.98 9.43
CA VAL A 107 -4.56 -2.69 7.99
C VAL A 107 -4.24 -3.98 7.24
N VAL A 108 -5.10 -4.38 6.31
CA VAL A 108 -4.84 -5.49 5.39
C VAL A 108 -5.14 -5.03 3.98
N THR A 109 -4.17 -5.11 3.10
CA THR A 109 -4.38 -4.68 1.72
C THR A 109 -3.56 -5.49 0.72
N SER A 110 -4.06 -5.53 -0.53
CA SER A 110 -3.31 -5.92 -1.71
C SER A 110 -3.26 -4.73 -2.64
N THR A 111 -2.11 -4.11 -2.72
CA THR A 111 -1.95 -2.89 -3.52
C THR A 111 -2.09 -3.14 -5.02
N PRO A 112 -2.38 -2.12 -5.83
CA PRO A 112 -2.05 -2.14 -7.24
C PRO A 112 -0.56 -2.47 -7.41
N TYR A 113 -0.24 -3.56 -8.12
CA TYR A 113 1.16 -4.01 -8.28
C TYR A 113 1.85 -3.21 -9.38
N TRP A 114 3.06 -2.75 -9.10
CA TRP A 114 3.83 -1.97 -10.05
C TRP A 114 4.00 -2.69 -11.39
N GLY A 115 3.45 -2.07 -12.41
CA GLY A 115 3.64 -2.51 -13.76
C GLY A 115 2.88 -3.76 -14.21
N LEU A 116 2.02 -4.34 -13.40
CA LEU A 116 1.35 -5.60 -13.74
C LEU A 116 -0.03 -5.42 -14.36
N ARG A 117 -0.70 -4.28 -14.15
CA ARG A 117 -2.07 -4.07 -14.63
C ARG A 117 -2.33 -2.64 -15.04
N ILE A 118 -3.16 -2.47 -16.05
CA ILE A 118 -3.89 -1.24 -16.32
C ILE A 118 -5.28 -1.42 -15.76
N TYR A 119 -5.67 -0.55 -14.84
CA TYR A 119 -7.03 -0.48 -14.36
C TYR A 119 -7.88 0.33 -15.35
N LYS A 120 -9.15 -0.05 -15.51
CA LYS A 120 -10.12 0.74 -16.25
C LYS A 120 -10.33 2.06 -15.50
N ASP A 121 -10.32 3.17 -16.22
CA ASP A 121 -10.45 4.52 -15.65
C ASP A 121 -9.39 4.82 -14.55
N PRO A 122 -8.09 4.89 -14.90
CA PRO A 122 -7.04 5.14 -13.93
C PRO A 122 -7.16 6.55 -13.33
N PHE A 123 -7.11 6.64 -12.01
CA PHE A 123 -7.15 7.92 -11.30
C PHE A 123 -5.73 8.50 -11.21
N PHE A 124 -5.51 9.66 -11.84
CA PHE A 124 -4.24 10.38 -11.79
C PHE A 124 -4.17 11.24 -10.52
N SER A 125 -3.05 11.20 -9.85
CA SER A 125 -2.75 11.98 -8.66
C SER A 125 -1.33 12.53 -8.74
N ILE A 126 -1.12 13.71 -8.17
CA ILE A 126 0.22 14.29 -8.03
C ILE A 126 0.77 13.85 -6.66
N TRP A 127 1.85 13.08 -6.69
CA TRP A 127 2.53 12.58 -5.51
C TRP A 127 3.53 13.61 -4.96
N SER A 128 3.95 13.44 -3.70
CA SER A 128 4.85 14.39 -3.05
C SER A 128 6.20 14.56 -3.74
N ASP A 129 6.65 13.57 -4.52
CA ASP A 129 7.85 13.69 -5.35
C ASP A 129 7.59 14.47 -6.67
N GLY A 130 6.33 14.84 -6.94
CA GLY A 130 5.88 15.58 -8.12
C GLY A 130 5.63 14.70 -9.34
N GLU A 131 5.66 13.38 -9.22
CA GLU A 131 5.23 12.47 -10.29
C GLU A 131 3.69 12.49 -10.35
N GLU A 132 3.12 12.71 -11.53
CA GLU A 132 1.68 12.63 -11.79
C GLU A 132 1.37 11.29 -12.44
N CYS A 133 0.80 10.37 -11.69
CA CYS A 133 0.44 9.06 -12.20
C CYS A 133 -0.58 8.35 -11.28
N PRO A 134 -1.31 7.35 -11.79
CA PRO A 134 -2.04 6.41 -10.95
C PRO A 134 -1.07 5.55 -10.14
N TYR A 135 -1.43 5.21 -8.91
CA TYR A 135 -0.66 4.28 -8.09
C TYR A 135 -0.50 2.92 -8.78
N GLY A 136 0.74 2.42 -8.84
CA GLY A 136 1.13 1.22 -9.58
C GLY A 136 1.50 1.47 -11.04
N HIS A 137 1.40 2.73 -11.52
CA HIS A 137 1.74 3.13 -12.89
C HIS A 137 2.98 4.04 -12.96
N GLU A 138 3.72 4.15 -11.92
CA GLU A 138 4.96 4.93 -11.85
C GLU A 138 5.93 4.52 -12.95
N GLN A 139 6.71 5.47 -13.46
CA GLN A 139 7.67 5.21 -14.53
C GLN A 139 8.84 4.32 -14.07
N THR A 140 9.16 4.36 -12.77
CA THR A 140 10.27 3.61 -12.19
C THR A 140 9.85 2.81 -10.96
N PRO A 141 10.56 1.71 -10.62
CA PRO A 141 10.32 1.02 -9.36
C PRO A 141 10.58 1.91 -8.13
N GLU A 142 11.49 2.88 -8.24
CA GLU A 142 11.75 3.86 -7.19
C GLU A 142 10.57 4.79 -6.95
N GLY A 143 9.89 5.25 -8.00
CA GLY A 143 8.63 6.02 -7.89
C GLY A 143 7.59 5.22 -7.12
N PHE A 144 7.35 3.97 -7.52
CA PHE A 144 6.42 3.08 -6.80
C PHE A 144 6.80 2.89 -5.32
N LEU A 145 8.09 2.72 -5.04
CA LEU A 145 8.57 2.58 -3.66
C LEU A 145 8.37 3.87 -2.85
N ARG A 146 8.57 5.05 -3.45
CA ARG A 146 8.31 6.34 -2.78
C ARG A 146 6.83 6.51 -2.46
N HIS A 147 5.95 6.30 -3.44
CA HIS A 147 4.50 6.44 -3.26
C HIS A 147 3.95 5.42 -2.24
N THR A 148 4.43 4.16 -2.29
CA THR A 148 4.10 3.16 -1.26
C THR A 148 4.55 3.63 0.13
N THR A 149 5.75 4.20 0.23
CA THR A 149 6.27 4.70 1.51
C THR A 149 5.49 5.91 2.01
N GLU A 150 5.02 6.78 1.10
CA GLU A 150 4.14 7.91 1.44
C GLU A 150 2.80 7.43 2.03
N VAL A 151 2.17 6.42 1.42
CA VAL A 151 0.96 5.80 1.97
C VAL A 151 1.22 5.16 3.34
N LEU A 152 2.31 4.41 3.48
CA LEU A 152 2.69 3.81 4.77
C LEU A 152 2.98 4.88 5.83
N ALA A 153 3.57 6.02 5.45
CA ALA A 153 3.80 7.13 6.36
C ALA A 153 2.49 7.77 6.86
N ALA A 154 1.48 7.92 5.98
CA ALA A 154 0.15 8.39 6.35
C ALA A 154 -0.54 7.40 7.30
N LEU A 155 -0.52 6.10 6.99
CA LEU A 155 -1.10 5.05 7.82
C LEU A 155 -0.46 4.94 9.22
N TYR A 156 0.76 5.43 9.41
CA TYR A 156 1.43 5.35 10.70
C TYR A 156 0.67 6.10 11.79
N ASP A 157 0.15 7.28 11.48
CA ASP A 157 -0.59 8.08 12.44
C ASP A 157 -1.97 7.49 12.76
N ASP A 158 -2.61 6.84 11.80
CA ASP A 158 -3.95 6.24 11.93
C ASP A 158 -3.92 4.90 12.67
N LEU A 159 -2.79 4.18 12.59
CA LEU A 159 -2.61 2.89 13.23
C LEU A 159 -2.56 3.03 14.76
N ALA A 160 -3.28 2.18 15.49
CA ALA A 160 -3.14 2.02 16.94
C ALA A 160 -1.71 1.60 17.31
N ASP A 161 -1.25 1.95 18.52
CA ASP A 161 0.13 1.68 18.92
C ASP A 161 0.46 0.19 18.89
N ASP A 162 -0.47 -0.67 19.34
CA ASP A 162 -0.35 -2.12 19.28
C ASP A 162 -0.98 -2.75 18.02
N GLY A 163 -1.25 -1.93 16.99
CA GLY A 163 -1.82 -2.34 15.72
C GLY A 163 -0.84 -2.98 14.76
N SER A 164 -1.37 -3.56 13.68
CA SER A 164 -0.61 -4.28 12.65
C SER A 164 -1.01 -3.86 11.25
N ILE A 165 -0.03 -3.78 10.34
CA ILE A 165 -0.24 -3.67 8.88
C ILE A 165 0.21 -4.97 8.22
N TRP A 166 -0.62 -5.50 7.32
CA TRP A 166 -0.36 -6.65 6.48
C TRP A 166 -0.43 -6.20 5.03
N TRP A 167 0.74 -5.95 4.45
CA TRP A 167 0.87 -5.35 3.12
C TRP A 167 1.20 -6.43 2.10
N ASN A 168 0.20 -6.86 1.32
CA ASN A 168 0.42 -7.85 0.27
C ASN A 168 0.89 -7.18 -1.01
N VAL A 169 1.99 -7.67 -1.55
CA VAL A 169 2.59 -7.18 -2.78
C VAL A 169 3.34 -8.29 -3.52
N MET A 170 3.31 -8.23 -4.84
CA MET A 170 4.09 -9.10 -5.71
C MET A 170 5.31 -8.35 -6.23
N ASP A 171 6.41 -9.07 -6.44
CA ASP A 171 7.58 -8.49 -7.10
C ASP A 171 7.38 -8.37 -8.63
N SER A 172 8.15 -7.54 -9.26
CA SER A 172 8.09 -7.27 -10.69
C SER A 172 9.48 -7.34 -11.32
N PHE A 173 9.53 -7.37 -12.65
CA PHE A 173 10.79 -7.27 -13.40
C PHE A 173 10.92 -5.89 -14.03
N ASN A 174 12.14 -5.37 -14.10
CA ASN A 174 12.46 -4.17 -14.84
C ASN A 174 12.48 -4.49 -16.33
N THR A 175 11.39 -4.21 -17.05
CA THR A 175 11.28 -4.51 -18.47
C THR A 175 10.96 -3.26 -19.28
N ARG A 176 11.65 -3.10 -20.43
CA ARG A 176 11.48 -1.94 -21.35
C ARG A 176 10.11 -1.89 -21.99
N THR A 177 9.52 -3.05 -22.27
CA THR A 177 8.38 -3.20 -23.16
C THR A 177 7.19 -3.85 -22.49
N GLN A 178 6.95 -3.59 -21.21
CA GLN A 178 5.80 -4.17 -20.56
C GLN A 178 4.52 -3.43 -20.97
N ILE A 179 3.75 -4.05 -21.87
CA ILE A 179 2.36 -3.71 -22.10
C ILE A 179 1.60 -4.16 -20.85
N ARG A 180 0.99 -3.22 -20.17
CA ARG A 180 0.21 -3.50 -18.98
C ARG A 180 -1.23 -3.74 -19.40
N GLY A 181 -1.73 -4.92 -19.13
CA GLY A 181 -3.11 -5.31 -19.37
C GLY A 181 -3.60 -6.23 -18.29
N ASN A 182 -4.88 -6.56 -18.32
CA ASN A 182 -5.40 -7.66 -17.51
C ASN A 182 -4.76 -8.99 -17.97
N ALA A 183 -4.90 -10.05 -17.15
CA ALA A 183 -4.28 -11.35 -17.47
C ALA A 183 -4.65 -11.89 -18.87
N ALA A 184 -5.87 -11.60 -19.35
CA ALA A 184 -6.31 -12.00 -20.68
C ALA A 184 -5.61 -11.19 -21.80
N GLU A 185 -5.38 -9.91 -21.59
CA GLU A 185 -4.63 -9.05 -22.52
C GLU A 185 -3.14 -9.41 -22.54
N ALA A 186 -2.56 -9.64 -21.37
CA ALA A 186 -1.19 -10.13 -21.26
C ALA A 186 -1.03 -11.47 -22.00
N LEU A 187 -1.97 -12.39 -21.84
CA LEU A 187 -1.96 -13.68 -22.55
C LEU A 187 -2.11 -13.50 -24.08
N ARG A 188 -2.97 -12.57 -24.52
CA ARG A 188 -3.12 -12.25 -25.96
C ARG A 188 -1.85 -11.63 -26.54
N ALA A 189 -1.20 -10.72 -25.82
CA ALA A 189 0.06 -10.12 -26.22
C ALA A 189 1.17 -11.17 -26.32
N MET A 190 1.25 -12.07 -25.33
CA MET A 190 2.19 -13.21 -25.34
C MET A 190 1.96 -14.19 -26.51
N GLN A 191 0.70 -14.33 -26.97
CA GLN A 191 0.34 -15.16 -28.11
C GLN A 191 0.50 -14.45 -29.46
N GLY A 192 1.02 -13.22 -29.48
CA GLY A 192 1.11 -12.41 -30.70
C GLY A 192 -0.24 -11.96 -31.26
N LYS A 193 -1.31 -12.00 -30.46
CA LYS A 193 -2.68 -11.65 -30.87
C LYS A 193 -3.08 -10.22 -30.54
N ASP A 194 -2.21 -9.44 -29.89
CA ASP A 194 -2.44 -8.02 -29.66
C ASP A 194 -2.00 -7.23 -30.90
N GLN A 195 -2.96 -6.65 -31.59
CA GLN A 195 -2.72 -5.89 -32.82
C GLN A 195 -2.54 -4.39 -32.57
N ARG A 196 -2.63 -3.93 -31.30
CA ARG A 196 -2.45 -2.52 -30.96
C ARG A 196 -0.99 -2.11 -31.08
N ALA A 197 -0.74 -0.94 -31.67
CA ALA A 197 0.57 -0.36 -31.67
C ALA A 197 0.99 0.03 -30.23
N TRP A 198 2.28 -0.02 -29.94
CA TRP A 198 2.80 0.40 -28.62
C TRP A 198 2.34 1.81 -28.22
N GLY A 199 2.18 2.71 -29.21
CA GLY A 199 1.69 4.07 -29.04
C GLY A 199 0.27 4.17 -28.50
N ASP A 200 -0.56 3.15 -28.70
CA ASP A 200 -1.98 3.15 -28.39
C ASP A 200 -2.28 2.72 -26.96
N HIS A 201 -1.26 2.44 -26.15
CA HIS A 201 -1.41 2.06 -24.74
C HIS A 201 -1.27 3.28 -23.83
N GLU A 202 -2.34 3.66 -23.13
CA GLU A 202 -2.41 4.86 -22.30
C GLU A 202 -1.38 4.87 -21.15
N CYS A 203 -1.12 3.73 -20.53
CA CYS A 203 -0.24 3.60 -19.37
C CYS A 203 1.06 2.86 -19.70
N ARG A 204 1.71 3.19 -20.80
CA ARG A 204 3.00 2.60 -21.18
C ARG A 204 4.15 3.15 -20.34
N ARG A 205 5.10 2.30 -19.99
CA ARG A 205 6.39 2.74 -19.48
C ARG A 205 7.31 3.15 -20.63
N TYR A 206 7.81 4.38 -20.57
CA TYR A 206 8.79 4.86 -21.54
C TYR A 206 10.21 4.46 -21.20
N SER A 207 10.49 4.16 -19.95
CA SER A 207 11.84 4.03 -19.45
C SER A 207 12.10 2.66 -18.84
N ALA A 208 13.10 1.98 -19.35
CA ALA A 208 13.90 1.04 -18.62
C ALA A 208 15.08 1.73 -17.94
N GLY A 209 15.10 3.03 -17.94
CA GLY A 209 16.19 3.86 -17.43
C GLY A 209 16.33 3.76 -15.92
N HIS A 210 16.81 2.61 -15.47
CA HIS A 210 17.26 2.44 -14.11
C HIS A 210 18.77 2.50 -14.07
N SER A 211 19.34 3.27 -13.13
CA SER A 211 20.79 3.48 -13.07
C SER A 211 21.59 2.19 -12.79
N PHE A 212 20.96 1.19 -12.17
CA PHE A 212 21.61 -0.07 -11.81
C PHE A 212 20.81 -1.35 -12.10
N LEU A 213 19.47 -1.30 -12.20
CA LEU A 213 18.67 -2.46 -12.62
C LEU A 213 18.73 -2.64 -14.14
N LYS A 214 19.16 -3.80 -14.58
CA LYS A 214 19.21 -4.15 -16.01
C LYS A 214 17.84 -4.52 -16.52
N ASP A 215 17.66 -4.48 -17.84
CA ASP A 215 16.44 -4.98 -18.46
C ASP A 215 16.26 -6.48 -18.18
N GLY A 216 15.07 -6.86 -17.73
CA GLY A 216 14.73 -8.24 -17.33
C GLY A 216 15.15 -8.62 -15.90
N GLU A 217 15.77 -7.73 -15.14
CA GLU A 217 16.18 -7.99 -13.77
C GLU A 217 15.01 -7.83 -12.78
N GLN A 218 14.98 -8.66 -11.74
CA GLN A 218 13.98 -8.61 -10.68
C GLN A 218 14.16 -7.38 -9.81
N CYS A 219 13.07 -6.66 -9.49
CA CYS A 219 13.13 -5.37 -8.82
C CYS A 219 13.30 -5.46 -7.29
N LEU A 220 12.98 -6.61 -6.69
CA LEU A 220 13.01 -6.85 -5.23
C LEU A 220 12.09 -5.87 -4.45
N ILE A 221 10.96 -5.53 -5.04
CA ILE A 221 10.00 -4.54 -4.49
C ILE A 221 9.57 -4.88 -3.05
N PRO A 222 9.15 -6.12 -2.69
CA PRO A 222 8.70 -6.42 -1.34
C PRO A 222 9.76 -6.15 -0.27
N MET A 223 11.01 -6.51 -0.55
CA MET A 223 12.14 -6.32 0.38
C MET A 223 12.49 -4.84 0.56
N LYS A 224 12.45 -4.07 -0.53
CA LYS A 224 12.70 -2.63 -0.50
C LYS A 224 11.58 -1.86 0.23
N ILE A 225 10.31 -2.29 0.08
CA ILE A 225 9.19 -1.73 0.87
C ILE A 225 9.42 -2.00 2.36
N ALA A 226 9.79 -3.23 2.74
CA ALA A 226 10.06 -3.58 4.13
C ALA A 226 11.22 -2.73 4.71
N GLU A 227 12.30 -2.54 3.95
CA GLU A 227 13.42 -1.68 4.34
C GLU A 227 12.97 -0.23 4.57
N ARG A 228 12.24 0.38 3.61
CA ARG A 228 11.76 1.76 3.72
C ARG A 228 10.75 1.93 4.85
N ALA A 229 9.87 0.96 5.08
CA ALA A 229 8.96 0.96 6.22
C ALA A 229 9.71 1.03 7.55
N SER A 230 10.82 0.27 7.68
CA SER A 230 11.68 0.36 8.87
C SER A 230 12.30 1.74 9.03
N GLN A 231 12.74 2.38 7.95
CA GLN A 231 13.34 3.71 7.96
C GLN A 231 12.37 4.80 8.42
N ILE A 232 11.07 4.67 8.13
CA ILE A 232 10.02 5.61 8.56
C ILE A 232 9.40 5.27 9.93
N GLY A 233 9.93 4.26 10.64
CA GLY A 233 9.62 4.01 12.05
C GLY A 233 8.83 2.74 12.35
N TYR A 234 8.44 1.93 11.36
CA TYR A 234 7.82 0.63 11.62
C TYR A 234 8.81 -0.42 12.09
N TYR A 235 8.35 -1.37 12.87
CA TYR A 235 9.01 -2.66 13.06
C TYR A 235 8.57 -3.60 11.95
N VAL A 236 9.50 -4.08 11.13
CA VAL A 236 9.25 -5.19 10.20
C VAL A 236 9.27 -6.48 10.99
N LYS A 237 8.11 -7.09 11.20
CA LYS A 237 7.97 -8.33 12.00
C LYS A 237 8.32 -9.56 11.18
N SER A 238 7.87 -9.60 9.94
CA SER A 238 8.17 -10.66 8.99
C SER A 238 7.84 -10.24 7.55
N VAL A 239 8.51 -10.86 6.61
CA VAL A 239 8.13 -10.87 5.20
C VAL A 239 7.68 -12.30 4.90
N ILE A 240 6.36 -12.48 4.87
CA ILE A 240 5.72 -13.78 4.75
C ILE A 240 5.59 -14.10 3.26
N THR A 241 5.92 -15.31 2.89
CA THR A 241 5.74 -15.84 1.55
C THR A 241 4.36 -16.48 1.43
N TRP A 242 3.49 -15.90 0.60
CA TRP A 242 2.26 -16.58 0.18
C TRP A 242 2.54 -17.42 -1.06
N ALA A 243 2.61 -18.74 -0.86
CA ALA A 243 2.76 -19.74 -1.91
C ALA A 243 1.38 -20.05 -2.52
N LYS A 244 1.18 -19.63 -3.78
CA LYS A 244 -0.05 -19.88 -4.52
C LYS A 244 -0.05 -21.31 -5.07
N THR A 245 -1.20 -21.99 -4.98
CA THR A 245 -1.35 -23.37 -5.50
C THR A 245 -1.48 -23.42 -7.03
N GLY A 246 -1.63 -22.28 -7.70
CA GLY A 246 -1.67 -22.15 -9.15
C GLY A 246 -1.15 -20.80 -9.60
N SER A 247 -0.44 -20.77 -10.72
CA SER A 247 0.05 -19.55 -11.35
C SER A 247 -0.03 -19.64 -12.87
N LEU A 248 0.04 -18.48 -13.53
CA LEU A 248 0.24 -18.44 -14.98
C LEU A 248 1.67 -18.92 -15.30
N PRO A 249 1.86 -19.66 -16.41
CA PRO A 249 3.20 -20.07 -16.83
C PRO A 249 4.08 -18.84 -17.11
N GLU A 250 5.35 -18.95 -16.79
CA GLU A 250 6.34 -17.93 -17.12
C GLU A 250 6.61 -17.96 -18.63
N PRO A 251 6.47 -16.82 -19.33
CA PRO A 251 6.67 -16.79 -20.78
C PRO A 251 8.15 -16.86 -21.22
N GLN A 252 9.08 -16.59 -20.29
CA GLN A 252 10.51 -16.61 -20.60
C GLN A 252 11.16 -17.91 -20.12
N GLU A 253 11.78 -18.64 -21.03
CA GLU A 253 12.43 -19.92 -20.75
C GLU A 253 13.60 -19.82 -19.75
N SER A 254 14.21 -18.63 -19.63
CA SER A 254 15.34 -18.38 -18.71
C SER A 254 14.93 -18.09 -17.27
N ARG A 255 13.63 -18.15 -16.94
CA ARG A 255 13.10 -17.84 -15.60
C ARG A 255 12.15 -18.93 -15.11
N VAL A 256 12.12 -19.10 -13.79
CA VAL A 256 11.13 -19.97 -13.14
C VAL A 256 9.76 -19.28 -13.05
N SER A 257 8.67 -20.06 -13.08
CA SER A 257 7.31 -19.54 -12.88
C SER A 257 7.15 -18.94 -11.48
N ARG A 258 6.50 -17.77 -11.42
CA ARG A 258 6.31 -17.04 -10.18
C ARG A 258 5.02 -17.46 -9.47
N ASN A 259 5.15 -18.25 -8.42
CA ASN A 259 4.04 -18.72 -7.61
C ASN A 259 3.93 -17.98 -6.27
N LEU A 260 4.79 -16.99 -6.03
CA LEU A 260 4.89 -16.34 -4.73
C LEU A 260 4.36 -14.90 -4.80
N GLU A 261 3.66 -14.52 -3.76
CA GLU A 261 3.45 -13.13 -3.34
C GLU A 261 3.98 -12.97 -1.92
N TYR A 262 4.10 -11.73 -1.46
CA TYR A 262 4.70 -11.44 -0.17
C TYR A 262 3.75 -10.59 0.67
N VAL A 263 3.55 -11.02 1.93
CA VAL A 263 2.80 -10.25 2.92
C VAL A 263 3.79 -9.67 3.92
N ILE A 264 3.98 -8.36 3.88
CA ILE A 264 4.88 -7.66 4.80
C ILE A 264 4.09 -7.32 6.06
N HIS A 265 4.51 -7.86 7.21
CA HIS A 265 3.92 -7.56 8.51
C HIS A 265 4.70 -6.44 9.19
N LEU A 266 4.03 -5.30 9.38
CA LEU A 266 4.57 -4.08 9.99
C LEU A 266 3.80 -3.72 11.26
N THR A 267 4.48 -3.14 12.25
CA THR A 267 3.86 -2.69 13.50
C THR A 267 4.52 -1.40 14.01
N LYS A 268 3.80 -0.60 14.80
CA LYS A 268 4.39 0.56 15.48
C LYS A 268 5.28 0.16 16.63
N GLU A 269 4.88 -0.85 17.38
CA GLU A 269 5.57 -1.32 18.56
C GLU A 269 6.26 -2.65 18.35
N ARG A 270 7.28 -2.89 19.18
CA ARG A 270 8.00 -4.17 19.19
C ARG A 270 7.09 -5.33 19.56
N THR A 271 6.08 -5.11 20.40
CA THR A 271 5.17 -6.14 20.92
C THR A 271 3.72 -5.74 20.65
N PRO A 272 3.21 -5.93 19.39
CA PRO A 272 1.83 -5.65 19.04
C PRO A 272 0.87 -6.67 19.69
N TYR A 273 -0.44 -6.41 19.60
CA TYR A 273 -1.40 -7.48 19.86
C TYR A 273 -1.27 -8.57 18.79
N PHE A 274 -1.11 -9.83 19.22
CA PHE A 274 -0.94 -10.95 18.30
C PHE A 274 -1.46 -12.26 18.93
N ASN A 275 -2.54 -12.83 18.38
CA ASN A 275 -3.18 -14.04 18.86
C ASN A 275 -2.89 -15.23 17.93
N LYS A 276 -1.93 -16.07 18.30
CA LYS A 276 -1.55 -17.27 17.51
C LYS A 276 -2.57 -18.41 17.60
N ASP A 277 -3.40 -18.44 18.62
CA ASP A 277 -4.32 -19.57 18.85
C ASP A 277 -5.39 -19.65 17.76
N VAL A 278 -5.77 -18.52 17.16
CA VAL A 278 -6.72 -18.45 16.04
C VAL A 278 -6.28 -19.30 14.84
N TYR A 279 -4.97 -19.45 14.64
CA TYR A 279 -4.43 -20.27 13.54
C TYR A 279 -4.84 -21.74 13.63
N ARG A 280 -5.03 -22.25 14.85
CA ARG A 280 -5.45 -23.63 15.12
C ARG A 280 -6.96 -23.78 15.32
N SER A 281 -7.62 -22.72 15.81
CA SER A 281 -9.03 -22.79 16.22
C SER A 281 -10.01 -22.40 15.12
N LEU A 282 -9.59 -21.56 14.15
CA LEU A 282 -10.45 -21.13 13.06
C LEU A 282 -10.43 -22.11 11.87
N PRO A 283 -11.52 -22.18 11.09
CA PRO A 283 -11.51 -22.90 9.82
C PRO A 283 -10.57 -22.20 8.82
N ALA A 284 -10.02 -22.96 7.88
CA ALA A 284 -9.09 -22.44 6.87
C ALA A 284 -9.71 -21.30 6.02
N SER A 285 -11.02 -21.33 5.77
CA SER A 285 -11.78 -20.27 5.07
C SER A 285 -11.78 -18.92 5.82
N LEU A 286 -11.63 -18.93 7.13
CA LEU A 286 -11.53 -17.75 8.01
C LEU A 286 -10.12 -17.56 8.58
N GLY A 287 -9.11 -18.02 7.86
CA GLY A 287 -7.71 -17.75 8.18
C GLY A 287 -7.02 -18.79 9.05
N GLY A 288 -7.70 -19.83 9.49
CA GLY A 288 -7.08 -20.96 10.17
C GLY A 288 -6.11 -21.75 9.30
N ARG A 289 -5.45 -22.72 9.88
CA ARG A 289 -4.49 -23.58 9.21
C ARG A 289 -5.11 -24.34 8.02
N ASN A 290 -4.41 -24.34 6.90
CA ASN A 290 -4.78 -25.18 5.76
C ASN A 290 -4.23 -26.58 5.96
N ASN A 291 -5.08 -27.48 6.48
CA ASN A 291 -4.73 -28.88 6.74
C ASN A 291 -4.25 -29.58 5.46
N GLY A 292 -3.12 -30.26 5.54
CA GLY A 292 -2.50 -30.96 4.42
C GLY A 292 -1.44 -30.15 3.66
N SER A 293 -1.40 -28.82 3.79
CA SER A 293 -0.38 -27.98 3.13
C SER A 293 0.40 -27.10 4.10
N GLU A 294 -0.08 -26.88 5.32
CA GLU A 294 0.61 -26.08 6.34
C GLU A 294 0.86 -26.88 7.60
N THR A 295 1.95 -26.56 8.31
CA THR A 295 2.33 -27.19 9.57
C THR A 295 1.48 -26.70 10.75
N ASP A 296 1.57 -27.37 11.91
CA ASP A 296 0.91 -26.91 13.15
C ASP A 296 1.43 -25.59 13.70
N LYS A 297 2.59 -25.16 13.26
CA LYS A 297 3.18 -23.88 13.65
C LYS A 297 2.89 -22.84 12.58
N LEU A 298 2.37 -21.69 13.00
CA LEU A 298 2.29 -20.53 12.13
C LEU A 298 3.72 -20.13 11.72
N SER A 299 4.01 -20.23 10.43
CA SER A 299 5.31 -19.93 9.82
C SER A 299 5.22 -18.71 8.91
N ASP A 300 6.32 -18.33 8.31
CA ASP A 300 6.44 -17.29 7.30
C ASP A 300 6.19 -17.81 5.86
N VAL A 301 5.70 -19.05 5.73
CA VAL A 301 5.20 -19.60 4.46
C VAL A 301 3.74 -19.96 4.63
N TRP A 302 2.87 -19.28 3.87
CA TRP A 302 1.42 -19.54 3.83
C TRP A 302 1.05 -20.18 2.50
N VAL A 303 0.31 -21.28 2.54
CA VAL A 303 -0.14 -22.00 1.36
C VAL A 303 -1.64 -21.81 1.22
N LEU A 304 -2.04 -20.83 0.41
CA LEU A 304 -3.43 -20.48 0.17
C LEU A 304 -3.74 -20.52 -1.32
N SER A 305 -4.92 -21.04 -1.68
CA SER A 305 -5.40 -21.04 -3.06
C SER A 305 -5.66 -19.61 -3.53
N THR A 306 -5.45 -19.36 -4.83
CA THR A 306 -5.88 -18.11 -5.46
C THR A 306 -7.40 -18.02 -5.52
N SER A 307 -7.97 -16.81 -5.46
CA SER A 307 -9.39 -16.64 -5.70
C SER A 307 -9.73 -16.93 -7.16
N SER A 308 -10.75 -17.75 -7.39
CA SER A 308 -11.24 -18.09 -8.73
C SER A 308 -12.14 -16.98 -9.26
N GLY A 309 -11.63 -15.81 -9.59
CA GLY A 309 -12.31 -14.61 -10.10
C GLY A 309 -13.64 -14.78 -10.84
N ARG A 310 -14.68 -15.29 -10.16
CA ARG A 310 -16.03 -15.49 -10.74
C ARG A 310 -16.69 -14.19 -11.19
N ASP A 311 -16.25 -13.05 -10.64
CA ASP A 311 -16.81 -11.72 -10.91
C ASP A 311 -15.95 -10.88 -11.86
N GLY A 312 -15.14 -11.50 -12.75
CA GLY A 312 -14.33 -10.79 -13.74
C GLY A 312 -13.06 -10.13 -13.20
N HIS A 313 -12.77 -10.20 -11.90
CA HIS A 313 -11.63 -9.57 -11.23
C HIS A 313 -10.51 -10.58 -10.99
N GLY A 314 -9.69 -10.80 -11.98
CA GLY A 314 -8.68 -11.87 -12.05
C GLY A 314 -7.43 -11.74 -11.17
N ALA A 315 -7.39 -10.98 -10.06
CA ALA A 315 -6.23 -10.90 -9.16
C ALA A 315 -6.56 -10.36 -7.78
N GLN A 316 -7.46 -11.02 -7.13
CA GLN A 316 -7.73 -10.78 -5.71
C GLN A 316 -7.04 -11.86 -4.88
N PHE A 317 -6.50 -11.49 -3.72
CA PHE A 317 -6.14 -12.49 -2.73
C PHE A 317 -7.41 -13.23 -2.25
N PRO A 318 -7.32 -14.49 -1.81
CA PRO A 318 -8.48 -15.21 -1.27
C PRO A 318 -8.93 -14.59 0.06
N ILE A 319 -10.21 -14.69 0.41
CA ILE A 319 -10.76 -14.19 1.69
C ILE A 319 -9.98 -14.76 2.90
N ALA A 320 -9.48 -15.99 2.79
CA ALA A 320 -8.69 -16.64 3.85
C ALA A 320 -7.41 -15.86 4.23
N LEU A 321 -6.80 -15.11 3.30
CA LEU A 321 -5.59 -14.33 3.58
C LEU A 321 -5.89 -13.15 4.51
N PRO A 322 -6.78 -12.20 4.17
CA PRO A 322 -7.13 -11.11 5.07
C PRO A 322 -7.80 -11.62 6.35
N ALA A 323 -8.59 -12.68 6.30
CA ALA A 323 -9.18 -13.26 7.49
C ALA A 323 -8.11 -13.74 8.49
N ARG A 324 -7.03 -14.37 8.01
CA ARG A 324 -5.89 -14.75 8.86
C ARG A 324 -5.21 -13.53 9.48
N CYS A 325 -4.91 -12.51 8.68
CA CYS A 325 -4.28 -11.28 9.16
C CYS A 325 -5.13 -10.59 10.24
N ILE A 326 -6.43 -10.44 9.99
CA ILE A 326 -7.39 -9.83 10.91
C ILE A 326 -7.48 -10.64 12.20
N ALA A 327 -7.69 -11.95 12.10
CA ALA A 327 -7.85 -12.81 13.29
C ALA A 327 -6.59 -12.80 14.19
N LEU A 328 -5.39 -12.79 13.59
CA LEU A 328 -4.12 -12.73 14.33
C LEU A 328 -3.94 -11.42 15.08
N SER A 329 -4.43 -10.28 14.57
CA SER A 329 -4.05 -8.95 15.04
C SER A 329 -5.21 -8.12 15.61
N THR A 330 -6.43 -8.67 15.69
CA THR A 330 -7.60 -7.94 16.20
C THR A 330 -8.49 -8.77 17.12
N LYS A 331 -9.32 -8.07 17.90
CA LYS A 331 -10.47 -8.60 18.64
C LYS A 331 -11.77 -8.20 17.93
N GLU A 332 -12.90 -8.74 18.37
CA GLU A 332 -14.22 -8.29 17.91
C GLU A 332 -14.41 -6.78 18.15
N ASN A 333 -15.11 -6.13 17.22
CA ASN A 333 -15.33 -4.68 17.18
C ASN A 333 -14.09 -3.81 16.95
N ASP A 334 -12.89 -4.37 16.82
CA ASP A 334 -11.73 -3.59 16.39
C ASP A 334 -11.89 -3.11 14.94
N LEU A 335 -11.31 -1.95 14.63
CA LEU A 335 -11.37 -1.36 13.30
C LEU A 335 -10.30 -1.95 12.37
N VAL A 336 -10.76 -2.44 11.23
CA VAL A 336 -9.93 -2.92 10.11
C VAL A 336 -10.01 -1.91 8.96
N LEU A 337 -8.89 -1.59 8.35
CA LEU A 337 -8.79 -0.70 7.19
C LEU A 337 -8.17 -1.42 5.99
N ASP A 338 -8.74 -1.21 4.80
CA ASP A 338 -8.12 -1.56 3.51
C ASP A 338 -8.05 -0.31 2.63
N PRO A 339 -6.86 0.31 2.45
CA PRO A 339 -6.71 1.52 1.65
C PRO A 339 -6.80 1.31 0.14
N PHE A 340 -6.93 0.06 -0.33
CA PHE A 340 -7.11 -0.32 -1.74
C PHE A 340 -8.09 -1.50 -1.83
N VAL A 341 -9.32 -1.27 -1.37
CA VAL A 341 -10.30 -2.34 -1.06
C VAL A 341 -10.71 -3.18 -2.26
N GLY A 342 -10.64 -2.64 -3.47
CA GLY A 342 -11.07 -3.34 -4.68
C GLY A 342 -12.47 -3.94 -4.54
N ALA A 343 -12.62 -5.22 -4.84
CA ALA A 343 -13.91 -5.93 -4.72
C ALA A 343 -14.25 -6.41 -3.29
N GLY A 344 -13.54 -5.96 -2.24
CA GLY A 344 -13.98 -6.05 -0.86
C GLY A 344 -13.66 -7.34 -0.12
N ASN A 345 -12.65 -8.13 -0.51
CA ASN A 345 -12.32 -9.37 0.19
C ASN A 345 -11.92 -9.15 1.65
N THR A 346 -11.23 -8.05 1.96
CA THR A 346 -10.90 -7.65 3.34
C THR A 346 -12.16 -7.30 4.13
N GLY A 347 -13.10 -6.58 3.53
CA GLY A 347 -14.37 -6.23 4.17
C GLY A 347 -15.25 -7.44 4.46
N VAL A 348 -15.31 -8.41 3.51
CA VAL A 348 -16.00 -9.70 3.72
C VAL A 348 -15.37 -10.44 4.91
N ALA A 349 -14.05 -10.52 4.98
CA ALA A 349 -13.34 -11.17 6.08
C ALA A 349 -13.57 -10.43 7.42
N ALA A 350 -13.49 -9.10 7.43
CA ALA A 350 -13.74 -8.29 8.63
C ALA A 350 -15.15 -8.51 9.18
N LYS A 351 -16.16 -8.44 8.30
CA LYS A 351 -17.55 -8.69 8.69
C LYS A 351 -17.77 -10.11 9.21
N ALA A 352 -17.25 -11.13 8.52
CA ALA A 352 -17.38 -12.53 8.94
C ALA A 352 -16.74 -12.80 10.31
N LEU A 353 -15.76 -11.99 10.70
CA LEU A 353 -15.08 -12.06 11.98
C LEU A 353 -15.63 -11.08 13.03
N GLY A 354 -16.69 -10.30 12.75
CA GLY A 354 -17.28 -9.34 13.69
C GLY A 354 -16.42 -8.09 13.95
N ARG A 355 -15.71 -7.60 12.92
CA ARG A 355 -14.88 -6.39 13.00
C ARG A 355 -15.55 -5.21 12.31
N LYS A 356 -15.32 -3.99 12.78
CA LYS A 356 -15.62 -2.76 12.05
C LYS A 356 -14.69 -2.68 10.85
N PHE A 357 -15.12 -2.01 9.78
CA PHE A 357 -14.34 -1.97 8.55
C PHE A 357 -14.42 -0.64 7.83
N VAL A 358 -13.28 -0.18 7.33
CA VAL A 358 -13.18 0.91 6.37
C VAL A 358 -12.45 0.42 5.13
N GLY A 359 -13.07 0.63 3.96
CA GLY A 359 -12.46 0.36 2.66
C GLY A 359 -12.37 1.62 1.82
N ILE A 360 -11.23 1.89 1.22
CA ILE A 360 -11.01 3.04 0.34
C ILE A 360 -10.73 2.53 -1.07
N ASP A 361 -11.34 3.13 -2.08
CA ASP A 361 -11.00 2.89 -3.49
C ASP A 361 -11.34 4.10 -4.35
N VAL A 362 -10.60 4.29 -5.45
CA VAL A 362 -10.87 5.32 -6.45
C VAL A 362 -11.94 4.89 -7.45
N SER A 363 -12.27 3.61 -7.53
CA SER A 363 -13.23 3.04 -8.46
C SER A 363 -14.60 2.84 -7.81
N ARG A 364 -15.60 3.56 -8.27
CA ARG A 364 -17.00 3.37 -7.83
C ARG A 364 -17.53 1.97 -8.15
N GLU A 365 -17.14 1.40 -9.29
CA GLU A 365 -17.55 0.05 -9.71
C GLU A 365 -17.02 -1.00 -8.73
N TYR A 366 -15.78 -0.87 -8.27
CA TYR A 366 -15.23 -1.75 -7.25
C TYR A 366 -15.93 -1.58 -5.91
N LEU A 367 -16.21 -0.35 -5.48
CA LEU A 367 -16.92 -0.09 -4.23
C LEU A 367 -18.35 -0.66 -4.23
N GLN A 368 -19.10 -0.54 -5.34
CA GLN A 368 -20.41 -1.18 -5.49
C GLN A 368 -20.32 -2.71 -5.40
N THR A 369 -19.29 -3.29 -6.00
CA THR A 369 -19.05 -4.73 -5.91
C THR A 369 -18.69 -5.14 -4.48
N ALA A 370 -17.84 -4.38 -3.81
CA ALA A 370 -17.47 -4.59 -2.42
C ALA A 370 -18.69 -4.50 -1.49
N GLU A 371 -19.51 -3.46 -1.66
CA GLU A 371 -20.72 -3.23 -0.88
C GLU A 371 -21.69 -4.43 -0.99
N ARG A 372 -21.99 -4.86 -2.21
CA ARG A 372 -22.86 -6.03 -2.45
C ARG A 372 -22.31 -7.28 -1.77
N ARG A 373 -21.02 -7.60 -1.95
CA ARG A 373 -20.39 -8.81 -1.40
C ARG A 373 -20.33 -8.79 0.12
N ILE A 374 -20.02 -7.64 0.71
CA ILE A 374 -19.99 -7.46 2.16
C ILE A 374 -21.43 -7.60 2.71
N ASN A 375 -22.44 -7.04 2.02
CA ASN A 375 -23.84 -7.16 2.42
C ASN A 375 -24.32 -8.60 2.43
N GLU A 376 -23.97 -9.39 1.42
CA GLU A 376 -24.31 -10.81 1.29
C GLU A 376 -23.62 -11.70 2.34
N THR A 377 -22.60 -11.18 3.04
CA THR A 377 -21.88 -11.94 4.06
C THR A 377 -22.70 -12.02 5.35
N ALA A 378 -22.97 -13.22 5.81
CA ALA A 378 -23.66 -13.45 7.09
C ALA A 378 -22.79 -12.97 8.27
N SER A 379 -23.35 -12.14 9.12
CA SER A 379 -22.71 -11.66 10.36
C SER A 379 -23.71 -11.00 11.29
N PRO A 380 -23.42 -10.89 12.60
CA PRO A 380 -24.24 -10.07 13.49
C PRO A 380 -24.07 -8.58 13.17
N GLU A 381 -25.19 -7.90 13.03
CA GLU A 381 -25.54 -6.49 13.22
C GLU A 381 -24.49 -5.37 12.98
N ILE A 382 -23.94 -5.25 11.76
CA ILE A 382 -23.18 -4.04 11.37
C ILE A 382 -23.79 -3.44 10.10
N SER A 383 -24.15 -2.15 10.11
CA SER A 383 -24.66 -1.41 8.94
C SER A 383 -23.51 -0.97 8.02
N ILE A 384 -23.80 -0.81 6.71
CA ILE A 384 -22.83 -0.33 5.72
C ILE A 384 -23.21 1.08 5.28
N ALA A 385 -22.22 1.98 5.27
CA ALA A 385 -22.36 3.33 4.76
C ALA A 385 -21.39 3.57 3.59
N LEU A 386 -21.87 4.16 2.49
CA LEU A 386 -21.05 4.63 1.39
C LEU A 386 -20.78 6.13 1.56
N THR A 387 -19.51 6.48 1.73
CA THR A 387 -19.06 7.86 1.92
C THR A 387 -18.19 8.29 0.74
N SER A 388 -18.41 9.49 0.21
CA SER A 388 -17.58 10.09 -0.84
C SER A 388 -16.69 11.19 -0.27
N SER A 389 -15.41 11.19 -0.59
CA SER A 389 -14.57 12.35 -0.32
C SER A 389 -14.96 13.50 -1.28
N LYS A 390 -15.03 14.73 -0.75
CA LYS A 390 -15.51 15.91 -1.51
C LYS A 390 -14.61 16.32 -2.70
N ASN A 391 -13.40 15.75 -2.80
CA ASN A 391 -12.38 16.21 -3.78
C ASN A 391 -12.30 15.37 -5.05
N LEU A 392 -13.18 14.40 -5.27
CA LEU A 392 -13.23 13.64 -6.50
C LEU A 392 -14.28 14.22 -7.44
N GLN A 393 -14.03 15.42 -7.94
CA GLN A 393 -14.61 15.80 -9.23
C GLN A 393 -13.67 15.30 -10.33
N PRO A 394 -14.13 14.52 -11.31
CA PRO A 394 -13.36 14.28 -12.49
C PRO A 394 -13.21 15.63 -13.21
N GLU A 395 -12.05 16.25 -13.14
CA GLU A 395 -11.69 17.22 -14.18
C GLU A 395 -11.57 16.43 -15.47
N THR A 396 -12.63 16.44 -16.26
CA THR A 396 -12.56 16.14 -17.69
C THR A 396 -11.70 17.23 -18.33
N LYS A 397 -10.38 17.05 -18.33
CA LYS A 397 -9.51 17.74 -19.27
C LYS A 397 -9.81 17.14 -20.64
N GLU A 398 -10.63 17.82 -21.42
CA GLU A 398 -10.66 17.65 -22.86
C GLU A 398 -9.22 17.83 -23.35
N LEU A 399 -8.62 16.77 -23.87
CA LEU A 399 -7.37 16.84 -24.60
C LEU A 399 -7.64 17.67 -25.87
N PRO A 400 -6.86 18.71 -26.15
CA PRO A 400 -6.96 19.39 -27.44
C PRO A 400 -6.57 18.43 -28.56
N LEU A 401 -7.42 18.43 -29.62
CA LEU A 401 -7.25 17.74 -30.88
C LEU A 401 -5.88 17.98 -31.54
#